data_c873d1ab1eb9f69496c955e12a95fd94
#
_entry.id   c873d1ab1eb9f69496c955e12a95fd94
#
_cell.length_a   1.000
_cell.length_b   1.000
_cell.length_c   1.000
_cell.angle_alpha   90.00
_cell.angle_beta   90.00
_cell.angle_gamma   90.00
#
_symmetry.space_group_name_H-M   'P 1'
#
loop_
_entity.id
_entity.type
_entity.pdbx_description
1 polymer ?
#
loop_
_entity_poly.entity_id
_entity_poly.type
_entity_poly.pdbx_seq_one_letter_code
_entity_poly.pdbx_strand_id
1 'polypeptide(L)'
;MKMAACDLPIDFDRDATADNVRHFFNYQLESYLRLSGANRADLKSPTLSLAGSGTPVGNAAETKMTNIIEAEAVCQSVAKAIDNCSHRAKQPSYTVLKECYIDGLKDFIVAQHVGFAKTRFQEIKKEALCEFAERFIYWQEKYCVDELIDLRAK
;
A
#
# COMPACT_ATOMS: atom_id res chain seq x y z
N MET A 1 17.93 27.84 4.73
CA MET A 1 17.31 27.38 4.64
C MET A 1 16.74 26.55 4.81
N LYS A 2 16.30 26.45 5.00
CA LYS A 2 15.80 25.52 5.16
C LYS A 2 14.83 25.14 4.47
N MET A 3 14.84 25.10 3.95
CA MET A 3 14.13 24.72 3.33
C MET A 3 13.52 23.81 2.88
N ALA A 4 13.70 23.62 2.07
CA ALA A 4 13.06 22.50 1.46
C ALA A 4 12.71 21.43 2.47
N ALA A 5 13.51 21.26 3.46
CA ALA A 5 13.23 20.32 4.56
C ALA A 5 11.91 20.61 5.24
N CYS A 6 11.53 21.87 5.29
CA CYS A 6 10.28 22.27 5.91
C CYS A 6 9.07 21.87 5.07
N ASP A 7 9.29 21.70 3.80
CA ASP A 7 8.22 21.34 2.88
C ASP A 7 8.05 19.83 2.73
N LEU A 8 8.99 19.07 3.22
CA LEU A 8 8.88 17.61 3.13
C LEU A 8 7.80 17.11 4.09
N PRO A 9 6.94 16.22 3.62
CA PRO A 9 5.83 15.73 4.45
C PRO A 9 6.29 14.64 5.41
N ILE A 10 7.33 14.91 6.16
CA ILE A 10 7.84 13.96 7.16
C ILE A 10 7.21 14.20 8.52
N ASP A 11 6.55 15.33 8.67
CA ASP A 11 5.89 15.68 9.92
C ASP A 11 4.39 15.55 9.75
N PHE A 12 3.87 14.38 10.08
CA PHE A 12 2.44 14.10 9.98
C PHE A 12 1.99 13.32 11.21
N ASP A 13 0.68 13.27 11.42
CA ASP A 13 0.09 12.54 12.54
C ASP A 13 0.24 11.04 12.29
N ARG A 14 1.12 10.41 13.02
CA ARG A 14 1.45 9.00 12.80
C ARG A 14 0.30 8.07 13.17
N ASP A 15 -0.41 8.38 14.25
CA ASP A 15 -1.53 7.55 14.66
C ASP A 15 -2.68 7.62 13.66
N ALA A 16 -3.02 8.83 13.23
CA ALA A 16 -4.07 9.01 12.23
C ALA A 16 -3.67 8.43 10.89
N THR A 17 -2.40 8.56 10.50
CA THR A 17 -1.89 7.98 9.26
C THR A 17 -2.00 6.46 9.31
N ALA A 18 -1.59 5.84 10.41
CA ALA A 18 -1.68 4.40 10.55
C ALA A 18 -3.14 3.93 10.41
N ASP A 19 -4.07 4.67 11.01
CA ASP A 19 -5.50 4.34 10.90
C ASP A 19 -5.99 4.46 9.45
N ASN A 20 -5.54 5.49 8.74
CA ASN A 20 -5.89 5.66 7.33
C ASN A 20 -5.39 4.48 6.49
N VAL A 21 -4.18 4.01 6.76
CA VAL A 21 -3.60 2.89 6.02
C VAL A 21 -4.35 1.60 6.35
N ARG A 22 -4.69 1.38 7.63
CA ARG A 22 -5.50 0.22 8.02
C ARG A 22 -6.84 0.20 7.28
N HIS A 23 -7.49 1.36 7.24
CA HIS A 23 -8.77 1.49 6.56
C HIS A 23 -8.62 1.19 5.06
N PHE A 24 -7.56 1.72 4.46
CA PHE A 24 -7.28 1.46 3.06
C PHE A 24 -7.13 -0.05 2.78
N PHE A 25 -6.27 -0.71 3.55
CA PHE A 25 -6.05 -2.15 3.36
C PHE A 25 -7.29 -2.99 3.64
N ASN A 26 -8.07 -2.61 4.63
CA ASN A 26 -9.20 -3.43 5.05
C ASN A 26 -10.45 -3.24 4.19
N TYR A 27 -10.63 -2.05 3.62
CA TYR A 27 -11.87 -1.72 2.94
C TYR A 27 -11.71 -1.21 1.52
N GLN A 28 -10.74 -0.37 1.26
CA GLN A 28 -10.61 0.29 -0.04
C GLN A 28 -9.85 -0.55 -1.06
N LEU A 29 -8.81 -1.22 -0.64
CA LEU A 29 -7.95 -1.99 -1.54
C LEU A 29 -8.71 -3.08 -2.28
N GLU A 30 -9.68 -3.71 -1.62
CA GLU A 30 -10.47 -4.77 -2.26
C GLU A 30 -11.20 -4.31 -3.51
N SER A 31 -11.68 -3.06 -3.50
CA SER A 31 -12.36 -2.52 -4.68
C SER A 31 -11.41 -2.41 -5.86
N TYR A 32 -10.19 -1.94 -5.61
CA TYR A 32 -9.19 -1.85 -6.68
C TYR A 32 -8.79 -3.23 -7.17
N LEU A 33 -8.64 -4.20 -6.27
CA LEU A 33 -8.31 -5.57 -6.64
C LEU A 33 -9.39 -6.18 -7.51
N ARG A 34 -10.64 -6.06 -7.10
CA ARG A 34 -11.76 -6.61 -7.87
C ARG A 34 -11.85 -5.97 -9.26
N LEU A 35 -11.69 -4.66 -9.32
CA LEU A 35 -11.80 -3.94 -10.59
C LEU A 35 -10.66 -4.30 -11.54
N SER A 36 -9.48 -4.57 -11.01
CA SER A 36 -8.31 -4.92 -11.81
C SER A 36 -8.21 -6.42 -12.11
N GLY A 37 -9.08 -7.23 -11.51
CA GLY A 37 -9.04 -8.68 -11.70
C GLY A 37 -7.98 -9.38 -10.89
N ALA A 38 -7.38 -8.70 -9.93
CA ALA A 38 -6.32 -9.26 -9.10
C ALA A 38 -6.86 -9.75 -7.75
N ASN A 39 -6.05 -10.54 -7.08
CA ASN A 39 -6.30 -11.00 -5.72
C ASN A 39 -5.22 -10.48 -4.80
N ARG A 40 -5.50 -10.49 -3.49
CA ARG A 40 -4.52 -10.03 -2.51
C ARG A 40 -3.20 -10.78 -2.63
N ALA A 41 -3.24 -12.08 -2.92
CA ALA A 41 -2.04 -12.88 -3.07
C ALA A 41 -1.12 -12.38 -4.18
N ASP A 42 -1.69 -11.74 -5.19
CA ASP A 42 -0.89 -11.20 -6.30
C ASP A 42 0.00 -10.05 -5.87
N LEU A 43 -0.33 -9.39 -4.76
CA LEU A 43 0.44 -8.27 -4.25
C LEU A 43 1.77 -8.68 -3.63
N LYS A 44 2.01 -9.98 -3.46
CA LYS A 44 3.29 -10.47 -2.96
C LYS A 44 4.41 -10.29 -3.97
N SER A 45 4.07 -10.14 -5.24
CA SER A 45 5.05 -10.00 -6.30
C SER A 45 5.17 -8.54 -6.73
N PRO A 46 6.38 -7.97 -6.68
CA PRO A 46 6.59 -6.60 -7.16
C PRO A 46 6.45 -6.50 -8.68
N THR A 47 6.39 -7.62 -9.36
CA THR A 47 6.18 -7.66 -10.80
C THR A 47 4.77 -8.13 -11.12
N LEU A 48 3.80 -7.60 -10.37
CA LEU A 48 2.40 -7.94 -10.55
C LEU A 48 2.01 -7.85 -12.01
N SER A 49 1.62 -8.99 -12.57
CA SER A 49 1.19 -9.08 -13.96
C SER A 49 -0.32 -9.12 -13.98
N LEU A 50 -0.91 -8.04 -14.47
CA LEU A 50 -2.36 -7.96 -14.59
C LEU A 50 -2.76 -8.33 -16.00
N ALA A 51 -3.79 -9.17 -16.11
CA ALA A 51 -4.27 -9.60 -17.40
C ALA A 51 -4.75 -8.38 -18.19
N GLY A 52 -4.27 -8.27 -19.42
CA GLY A 52 -4.69 -7.20 -20.28
C GLY A 52 -6.17 -7.32 -20.61
N SER A 53 -6.84 -6.20 -20.67
CA SER A 53 -8.24 -6.18 -21.07
C SER A 53 -8.35 -6.23 -22.58
N GLY A 54 -9.45 -6.72 -23.07
CA GLY A 54 -9.74 -6.67 -24.49
C GLY A 54 -9.83 -5.23 -24.96
N THR A 55 -9.79 -5.05 -26.27
CA THR A 55 -9.91 -3.73 -26.86
C THR A 55 -11.31 -3.18 -26.59
N PRO A 56 -11.42 -2.02 -25.94
CA PRO A 56 -12.73 -1.44 -25.67
C PRO A 56 -13.35 -0.86 -26.94
N VAL A 57 -14.65 -0.89 -26.98
CA VAL A 57 -15.41 -0.35 -28.09
C VAL A 57 -16.48 0.58 -27.52
N GLY A 58 -16.47 1.84 -27.98
CA GLY A 58 -17.46 2.82 -27.55
C GLY A 58 -17.11 3.51 -26.25
N ASN A 59 -17.84 4.57 -25.94
CA ASN A 59 -17.54 5.44 -24.80
C ASN A 59 -17.66 4.75 -23.45
N ALA A 60 -18.69 3.91 -23.30
CA ALA A 60 -18.87 3.18 -22.04
C ALA A 60 -17.74 2.20 -21.81
N ALA A 61 -17.28 1.55 -22.88
CA ALA A 61 -16.15 0.63 -22.80
C ALA A 61 -14.86 1.39 -22.48
N GLU A 62 -14.68 2.57 -23.03
CA GLU A 62 -13.50 3.41 -22.75
C GLU A 62 -13.47 3.84 -21.29
N THR A 63 -14.63 4.24 -20.73
CA THR A 63 -14.71 4.60 -19.32
C THR A 63 -14.36 3.43 -18.42
N LYS A 64 -14.90 2.25 -18.72
CA LYS A 64 -14.56 1.04 -17.97
C LYS A 64 -13.08 0.73 -18.07
N MET A 65 -12.52 0.84 -19.26
CA MET A 65 -11.09 0.58 -19.47
C MET A 65 -10.23 1.54 -18.69
N THR A 66 -10.60 2.82 -18.66
CA THR A 66 -9.88 3.83 -17.90
C THR A 66 -9.90 3.48 -16.40
N ASN A 67 -11.06 3.07 -15.89
CA ASN A 67 -11.17 2.68 -14.49
C ASN A 67 -10.35 1.45 -14.16
N ILE A 68 -10.31 0.49 -15.07
CA ILE A 68 -9.50 -0.72 -14.90
C ILE A 68 -8.01 -0.36 -14.88
N ILE A 69 -7.57 0.47 -15.80
CA ILE A 69 -6.18 0.91 -15.87
C ILE A 69 -5.79 1.64 -14.59
N GLU A 70 -6.68 2.50 -14.09
CA GLU A 70 -6.42 3.21 -12.84
C GLU A 70 -6.32 2.23 -11.67
N ALA A 71 -7.23 1.26 -11.60
CA ALA A 71 -7.19 0.25 -10.54
C ALA A 71 -5.93 -0.60 -10.62
N GLU A 72 -5.51 -0.97 -11.83
CA GLU A 72 -4.26 -1.71 -12.03
C GLU A 72 -3.06 -0.93 -11.54
N ALA A 73 -3.02 0.38 -11.87
CA ALA A 73 -1.94 1.25 -11.43
C ALA A 73 -1.88 1.36 -9.91
N VAL A 74 -3.04 1.46 -9.27
CA VAL A 74 -3.11 1.50 -7.80
C VAL A 74 -2.58 0.19 -7.21
N CYS A 75 -3.02 -0.95 -7.74
CA CYS A 75 -2.58 -2.25 -7.24
C CYS A 75 -1.06 -2.45 -7.41
N GLN A 76 -0.53 -2.05 -8.55
CA GLN A 76 0.92 -2.13 -8.78
C GLN A 76 1.66 -1.22 -7.80
N SER A 77 1.11 -0.05 -7.54
CA SER A 77 1.70 0.89 -6.58
C SER A 77 1.73 0.30 -5.17
N VAL A 78 0.64 -0.37 -4.78
CA VAL A 78 0.58 -1.03 -3.47
C VAL A 78 1.65 -2.12 -3.37
N ALA A 79 1.74 -2.98 -4.39
CA ALA A 79 2.70 -4.07 -4.40
C ALA A 79 4.14 -3.54 -4.29
N LYS A 80 4.45 -2.52 -5.05
CA LYS A 80 5.80 -1.92 -5.03
C LYS A 80 6.09 -1.20 -3.73
N ALA A 81 5.10 -0.48 -3.18
CA ALA A 81 5.30 0.23 -1.93
C ALA A 81 5.59 -0.75 -0.79
N ILE A 82 4.85 -1.86 -0.73
CA ILE A 82 5.10 -2.89 0.28
C ILE A 82 6.48 -3.51 0.07
N ASP A 83 6.80 -3.88 -1.17
CA ASP A 83 8.07 -4.53 -1.48
C ASP A 83 9.27 -3.66 -1.09
N ASN A 84 9.12 -2.36 -1.18
CA ASN A 84 10.20 -1.43 -0.87
C ASN A 84 10.24 -0.98 0.58
N CYS A 85 9.29 -1.40 1.40
CA CYS A 85 9.33 -1.09 2.82
C CYS A 85 10.51 -1.80 3.50
N SER A 86 10.90 -1.30 4.65
CA SER A 86 12.09 -1.74 5.36
C SER A 86 12.08 -3.25 5.63
N HIS A 87 13.23 -3.88 5.38
CA HIS A 87 13.46 -5.30 5.67
C HIS A 87 14.41 -5.47 6.88
N ARG A 88 14.68 -4.41 7.63
CA ARG A 88 15.63 -4.46 8.72
C ARG A 88 15.08 -5.27 9.90
N ALA A 89 15.99 -5.94 10.61
CA ALA A 89 15.58 -6.75 11.77
C ALA A 89 14.87 -5.93 12.84
N LYS A 90 15.27 -4.67 13.02
CA LYS A 90 14.65 -3.79 14.02
C LYS A 90 13.35 -3.15 13.52
N GLN A 91 13.15 -3.11 12.22
CA GLN A 91 11.95 -2.55 11.62
C GLN A 91 11.59 -3.37 10.38
N PRO A 92 11.04 -4.58 10.58
CA PRO A 92 10.69 -5.46 9.45
C PRO A 92 9.33 -5.07 8.85
N SER A 93 9.23 -3.85 8.36
CA SER A 93 7.97 -3.31 7.83
C SER A 93 7.39 -4.16 6.71
N TYR A 94 8.24 -4.62 5.78
CA TYR A 94 7.80 -5.47 4.69
C TYR A 94 7.08 -6.72 5.20
N THR A 95 7.73 -7.45 6.10
CA THR A 95 7.18 -8.70 6.63
C THR A 95 5.86 -8.44 7.37
N VAL A 96 5.83 -7.38 8.18
CA VAL A 96 4.64 -7.04 8.95
C VAL A 96 3.47 -6.71 8.01
N LEU A 97 3.71 -5.88 7.02
CA LEU A 97 2.64 -5.50 6.08
C LEU A 97 2.18 -6.69 5.26
N LYS A 98 3.12 -7.48 4.75
CA LYS A 98 2.80 -8.64 3.94
C LYS A 98 1.97 -9.65 4.74
N GLU A 99 2.44 -10.01 5.94
CA GLU A 99 1.77 -11.05 6.71
C GLU A 99 0.44 -10.58 7.30
N CYS A 100 0.36 -9.34 7.75
CA CYS A 100 -0.88 -8.84 8.34
C CYS A 100 -1.96 -8.54 7.29
N TYR A 101 -1.58 -7.98 6.16
CA TYR A 101 -2.57 -7.44 5.21
C TYR A 101 -2.68 -8.20 3.91
N ILE A 102 -1.71 -8.99 3.54
CA ILE A 102 -1.78 -9.82 2.34
C ILE A 102 -2.11 -11.26 2.72
N ASP A 103 -1.36 -11.82 3.66
CA ASP A 103 -1.58 -13.18 4.11
C ASP A 103 -2.74 -13.30 5.11
N GLY A 104 -3.09 -12.20 5.76
CA GLY A 104 -4.22 -12.18 6.69
C GLY A 104 -3.94 -12.86 8.02
N LEU A 105 -2.70 -12.92 8.43
CA LEU A 105 -2.33 -13.54 9.69
C LEU A 105 -2.64 -12.60 10.87
N LYS A 106 -2.93 -13.21 12.01
CA LYS A 106 -3.22 -12.44 13.22
C LYS A 106 -1.95 -11.83 13.78
N ASP A 107 -2.09 -10.70 14.45
CA ASP A 107 -0.96 -9.95 14.98
C ASP A 107 -0.03 -10.79 15.86
N PHE A 108 -0.60 -11.65 16.73
CA PHE A 108 0.25 -12.43 17.63
C PHE A 108 1.12 -13.43 16.86
N ILE A 109 0.64 -13.93 15.73
CA ILE A 109 1.43 -14.84 14.89
C ILE A 109 2.56 -14.08 14.21
N VAL A 110 2.24 -12.90 13.66
CA VAL A 110 3.25 -12.08 12.99
C VAL A 110 4.30 -11.61 14.00
N ALA A 111 3.87 -11.22 15.21
CA ALA A 111 4.79 -10.81 16.26
C ALA A 111 5.78 -11.91 16.59
N GLN A 112 5.33 -13.16 16.64
CA GLN A 112 6.21 -14.30 16.86
C GLN A 112 7.20 -14.47 15.71
N HIS A 113 6.75 -14.33 14.48
CA HIS A 113 7.60 -14.49 13.31
C HIS A 113 8.73 -13.46 13.28
N VAL A 114 8.43 -12.22 13.67
CA VAL A 114 9.44 -11.16 13.65
C VAL A 114 10.20 -11.03 14.97
N GLY A 115 9.77 -11.75 16.00
CA GLY A 115 10.51 -11.83 17.25
C GLY A 115 10.30 -10.68 18.21
N PHE A 116 9.11 -10.07 18.22
CA PHE A 116 8.80 -8.96 19.12
C PHE A 116 7.66 -9.29 20.07
N ALA A 117 7.73 -8.73 21.28
CA ALA A 117 6.63 -8.81 22.22
C ALA A 117 5.47 -7.92 21.77
N LYS A 118 4.29 -8.17 22.31
CA LYS A 118 3.05 -7.53 21.87
C LYS A 118 3.14 -6.01 21.79
N THR A 119 3.59 -5.36 22.85
CA THR A 119 3.64 -3.89 22.88
C THR A 119 4.60 -3.33 21.86
N ARG A 120 5.79 -3.90 21.76
CA ARG A 120 6.79 -3.46 20.79
C ARG A 120 6.32 -3.73 19.37
N PHE A 121 5.65 -4.87 19.17
CA PHE A 121 5.12 -5.19 17.84
C PHE A 121 4.11 -4.15 17.36
N GLN A 122 3.24 -3.65 18.25
CA GLN A 122 2.26 -2.64 17.85
C GLN A 122 2.94 -1.33 17.40
N GLU A 123 4.04 -0.96 18.05
CA GLU A 123 4.82 0.19 17.61
C GLU A 123 5.45 -0.04 16.24
N ILE A 124 6.01 -1.22 16.05
CA ILE A 124 6.63 -1.59 14.77
C ILE A 124 5.58 -1.62 13.65
N LYS A 125 4.41 -2.14 13.95
CA LYS A 125 3.30 -2.18 12.98
C LYS A 125 2.86 -0.77 12.60
N LYS A 126 2.73 0.12 13.58
CA LYS A 126 2.36 1.51 13.31
C LYS A 126 3.40 2.18 12.40
N GLU A 127 4.68 1.98 12.70
CA GLU A 127 5.75 2.52 11.88
C GLU A 127 5.71 1.95 10.46
N ALA A 128 5.42 0.65 10.32
CA ALA A 128 5.29 0.02 9.02
C ALA A 128 4.15 0.64 8.20
N LEU A 129 3.02 0.89 8.85
CA LEU A 129 1.88 1.52 8.18
C LEU A 129 2.22 2.92 7.72
N CYS A 130 2.92 3.70 8.55
CA CYS A 130 3.34 5.04 8.17
C CYS A 130 4.35 5.00 7.03
N GLU A 131 5.28 4.06 7.06
CA GLU A 131 6.25 3.91 5.98
C GLU A 131 5.53 3.61 4.66
N PHE A 132 4.53 2.73 4.70
CA PHE A 132 3.74 2.45 3.51
C PHE A 132 3.10 3.72 2.96
N ALA A 133 2.49 4.53 3.82
CA ALA A 133 1.83 5.76 3.38
C ALA A 133 2.80 6.69 2.64
N GLU A 134 4.02 6.79 3.13
CA GLU A 134 5.04 7.62 2.50
C GLU A 134 5.49 7.07 1.15
N ARG A 135 5.77 5.77 1.11
CA ARG A 135 6.26 5.14 -0.13
C ARG A 135 5.18 5.03 -1.20
N PHE A 136 3.93 4.91 -0.78
CA PHE A 136 2.80 4.74 -1.70
C PHE A 136 2.66 5.91 -2.67
N ILE A 137 2.91 7.13 -2.21
CA ILE A 137 2.84 8.33 -3.07
C ILE A 137 3.82 8.21 -4.23
N TYR A 138 5.07 7.86 -3.95
CA TYR A 138 6.09 7.74 -4.99
C TYR A 138 5.67 6.73 -6.07
N TRP A 139 5.20 5.56 -5.66
CA TRP A 139 4.86 4.52 -6.62
C TRP A 139 3.61 4.83 -7.40
N GLN A 140 2.65 5.52 -6.78
CA GLN A 140 1.47 5.98 -7.51
C GLN A 140 1.88 6.94 -8.64
N GLU A 141 2.78 7.86 -8.38
CA GLU A 141 3.27 8.76 -9.40
C GLU A 141 4.04 7.99 -10.48
N LYS A 142 4.82 7.03 -10.07
CA LYS A 142 5.59 6.20 -11.00
C LYS A 142 4.69 5.42 -11.96
N TYR A 143 3.56 4.93 -11.47
CA TYR A 143 2.62 4.17 -12.29
C TYR A 143 1.50 5.04 -12.87
N CYS A 144 1.63 6.36 -12.77
CA CYS A 144 0.73 7.32 -13.40
C CYS A 144 -0.72 7.22 -12.92
N VAL A 145 -0.90 7.04 -11.61
CA VAL A 145 -2.23 7.09 -11.00
C VAL A 145 -2.73 8.53 -11.14
N ASP A 146 -3.90 8.71 -11.73
CA ASP A 146 -4.44 10.05 -11.99
C ASP A 146 -4.79 10.80 -10.72
N GLU A 147 -5.56 10.17 -9.84
CA GLU A 147 -5.93 10.77 -8.56
C GLU A 147 -5.15 10.08 -7.45
N LEU A 148 -4.12 10.76 -6.97
CA LEU A 148 -3.25 10.19 -5.94
C LEU A 148 -4.02 10.00 -4.64
N ILE A 149 -3.82 8.83 -4.06
CA ILE A 149 -4.38 8.50 -2.75
C ILE A 149 -3.31 8.85 -1.72
N ASP A 150 -3.55 9.89 -0.93
CA ASP A 150 -2.63 10.31 0.11
C ASP A 150 -3.18 9.89 1.46
N LEU A 151 -2.54 8.91 2.07
CA LEU A 151 -2.99 8.35 3.34
C LEU A 151 -2.36 9.06 4.55
N ARG A 152 -1.44 9.97 4.30
CA ARG A 152 -0.79 10.70 5.38
C ARG A 152 -1.77 11.71 5.97
N ALA A 153 -1.83 11.77 7.30
CA ALA A 153 -2.68 12.71 8.02
C ALA A 153 -1.85 13.87 8.54
N LYS A 154 -2.39 15.07 8.51
CA LYS A 154 -1.67 16.26 8.98
C LYS A 154 -2.09 16.67 10.38
#